data_5cb02f6179a69a2f10e2116b551042cc
#
_entry.id   5cb02f6179a69a2f10e2116b551042cc
#
_cell.length_a   1.000
_cell.length_b   1.000
_cell.length_c   1.000
_cell.angle_alpha   90.00
_cell.angle_beta   90.00
_cell.angle_gamma   90.00
#
_symmetry.space_group_name_H-M   'P 1'
#
loop_
_entity.id
_entity.type
_entity.pdbx_description
1 polymer ?
#
loop_
_entity_poly.entity_id
_entity_poly.type
_entity_poly.pdbx_seq_one_letter_code
_entity_poly.pdbx_strand_id
1 'polypeptide(L)'
;MADFDKIQLPSSGLAEDILAQFIDKAQSEVDQVRIVEQKEQNDTIFHLVTFQLGREEYGIEISSVQEIIRATDITPVPGAPEHVRGVINLRGKIIPVVDLRTRFSLPQGEATDAQRIVVVELKEKRLGMLVDSVSQVIKIPSGVVEEMPEEAISVDENFIKGVGKLDSRLIIILDLNRSLLLT
;
A
#
# COMPACT_ATOMS: atom_id res chain seq x y z
N MET A 1 -17.70 -42.17 -13.10
CA MET A 1 -17.37 -42.99 -11.95
C MET A 1 -16.14 -43.79 -12.27
N ALA A 2 -15.03 -43.41 -11.68
CA ALA A 2 -13.83 -44.19 -11.87
C ALA A 2 -14.06 -45.57 -11.28
N ASP A 3 -13.96 -46.57 -12.13
CA ASP A 3 -14.06 -47.95 -11.72
C ASP A 3 -12.92 -48.32 -10.78
N PHE A 4 -13.13 -48.08 -9.50
CA PHE A 4 -12.20 -48.49 -8.46
C PHE A 4 -11.98 -50.01 -8.49
N ASP A 5 -12.97 -50.77 -9.01
CA ASP A 5 -12.87 -52.23 -9.16
C ASP A 5 -11.91 -52.65 -10.28
N LYS A 6 -11.58 -51.76 -11.22
CA LYS A 6 -10.62 -52.03 -12.29
C LYS A 6 -9.18 -51.65 -11.93
N ILE A 7 -9.00 -50.86 -10.90
CA ILE A 7 -7.69 -50.63 -10.32
C ILE A 7 -7.43 -51.80 -9.41
N GLN A 8 -7.09 -52.94 -9.98
CA GLN A 8 -6.58 -54.03 -9.20
C GLN A 8 -5.24 -53.61 -8.65
N LEU A 9 -5.27 -53.23 -7.42
CA LEU A 9 -4.09 -53.00 -6.64
C LEU A 9 -3.33 -54.35 -6.57
N PRO A 10 -2.07 -54.39 -6.94
CA PRO A 10 -1.29 -55.58 -6.77
C PRO A 10 -1.35 -55.99 -5.31
N SER A 11 -1.54 -57.26 -5.08
CA SER A 11 -1.81 -57.89 -3.79
C SER A 11 -0.62 -57.87 -2.83
N SER A 12 0.19 -56.88 -2.80
CA SER A 12 1.31 -56.76 -1.87
C SER A 12 1.74 -55.32 -1.73
N GLY A 13 2.56 -55.02 -0.79
CA GLY A 13 2.99 -53.72 -0.29
C GLY A 13 3.11 -52.55 -1.28
N LEU A 14 3.11 -52.78 -2.59
CA LEU A 14 3.15 -51.73 -3.59
C LEU A 14 1.89 -50.86 -3.59
N ALA A 15 0.72 -51.47 -3.36
CA ALA A 15 -0.52 -50.75 -3.29
C ALA A 15 -0.63 -49.89 -2.01
N GLU A 16 -0.13 -50.45 -0.92
CA GLU A 16 -0.05 -49.70 0.36
C GLU A 16 0.97 -48.58 0.28
N ASP A 17 2.10 -48.77 -0.41
CA ASP A 17 3.10 -47.75 -0.61
C ASP A 17 2.57 -46.59 -1.49
N ILE A 18 1.84 -46.90 -2.54
CA ILE A 18 1.21 -45.91 -3.41
C ILE A 18 0.14 -45.11 -2.62
N LEU A 19 -0.68 -45.83 -1.86
CA LEU A 19 -1.70 -45.17 -1.02
C LEU A 19 -1.06 -44.31 0.04
N ALA A 20 -0.01 -44.76 0.69
CA ALA A 20 0.75 -44.00 1.67
C ALA A 20 1.35 -42.71 1.06
N GLN A 21 1.90 -42.80 -0.15
CA GLN A 21 2.42 -41.66 -0.88
C GLN A 21 1.31 -40.63 -1.21
N PHE A 22 0.13 -41.09 -1.61
CA PHE A 22 -1.02 -40.21 -1.84
C PHE A 22 -1.48 -39.53 -0.57
N ILE A 23 -1.54 -40.24 0.53
CA ILE A 23 -1.93 -39.68 1.84
C ILE A 23 -0.89 -38.65 2.31
N ASP A 24 0.38 -38.97 2.22
CA ASP A 24 1.47 -38.06 2.60
C ASP A 24 1.45 -36.81 1.73
N LYS A 25 1.24 -36.92 0.43
CA LYS A 25 1.15 -35.78 -0.47
C LYS A 25 -0.07 -34.91 -0.16
N ALA A 26 -1.23 -35.53 0.03
CA ALA A 26 -2.45 -34.83 0.40
C ALA A 26 -2.31 -34.14 1.77
N GLN A 27 -1.69 -34.80 2.73
CA GLN A 27 -1.41 -34.22 4.04
C GLN A 27 -0.47 -33.02 3.95
N SER A 28 0.60 -33.16 3.16
CA SER A 28 1.54 -32.07 2.92
C SER A 28 0.89 -30.85 2.25
N GLU A 29 0.02 -31.08 1.28
CA GLU A 29 -0.74 -30.00 0.64
C GLU A 29 -1.70 -29.32 1.61
N VAL A 30 -2.40 -30.10 2.44
CA VAL A 30 -3.28 -29.55 3.50
C VAL A 30 -2.48 -28.76 4.54
N ASP A 31 -1.33 -29.27 4.95
CA ASP A 31 -0.47 -28.58 5.90
C ASP A 31 0.08 -27.27 5.31
N GLN A 32 0.44 -27.26 4.03
CA GLN A 32 0.86 -26.04 3.33
C GLN A 32 -0.27 -25.02 3.25
N VAL A 33 -1.48 -25.45 2.91
CA VAL A 33 -2.65 -24.58 2.88
C VAL A 33 -2.93 -24.00 4.27
N ARG A 34 -2.86 -24.81 5.31
CA ARG A 34 -3.04 -24.36 6.70
C ARG A 34 -1.97 -23.34 7.12
N ILE A 35 -0.73 -23.57 6.73
CA ILE A 35 0.36 -22.63 7.01
C ILE A 35 0.10 -21.30 6.31
N VAL A 36 -0.32 -21.33 5.05
CA VAL A 36 -0.66 -20.13 4.28
C VAL A 36 -1.86 -19.43 4.90
N GLU A 37 -2.92 -20.15 5.22
CA GLU A 37 -4.11 -19.58 5.87
C GLU A 37 -3.80 -18.98 7.24
N GLN A 38 -2.99 -19.65 8.06
CA GLN A 38 -2.58 -19.13 9.36
C GLN A 38 -1.69 -17.90 9.21
N LYS A 39 -0.82 -17.90 8.20
CA LYS A 39 0.03 -16.75 7.90
C LYS A 39 -0.81 -15.56 7.42
N GLU A 40 -1.79 -15.81 6.55
CA GLU A 40 -2.74 -14.80 6.11
C GLU A 40 -3.62 -14.27 7.24
N GLN A 41 -4.01 -15.12 8.19
CA GLN A 41 -4.80 -14.72 9.36
C GLN A 41 -4.00 -13.90 10.36
N ASN A 42 -2.70 -14.15 10.48
CA ASN A 42 -1.82 -13.43 11.39
C ASN A 42 -1.24 -12.16 10.78
N ASP A 43 -1.15 -12.10 9.46
CA ASP A 43 -0.63 -10.94 8.75
C ASP A 43 -1.76 -9.95 8.46
N THR A 44 -1.61 -8.74 8.95
CA THR A 44 -2.47 -7.63 8.54
C THR A 44 -2.23 -7.36 7.06
N ILE A 45 -3.31 -7.23 6.30
CA ILE A 45 -3.21 -6.83 4.90
C ILE A 45 -3.40 -5.31 4.82
N PHE A 46 -2.40 -4.62 4.27
CA PHE A 46 -2.51 -3.21 3.98
C PHE A 46 -3.18 -3.00 2.63
N HIS A 47 -4.27 -2.26 2.62
CA HIS A 47 -4.88 -1.78 1.39
C HIS A 47 -4.37 -0.38 1.13
N LEU A 48 -3.57 -0.21 0.10
CA LEU A 48 -2.88 1.04 -0.17
C LEU A 48 -3.36 1.69 -1.45
N VAL A 49 -3.53 2.99 -1.41
CA VAL A 49 -3.57 3.82 -2.61
C VAL A 49 -2.15 4.26 -2.91
N THR A 50 -1.66 3.97 -4.10
CA THR A 50 -0.31 4.33 -4.51
C THR A 50 -0.30 5.54 -5.42
N PHE A 51 0.71 6.36 -5.27
CA PHE A 51 0.89 7.59 -6.05
C PHE A 51 2.37 7.88 -6.29
N GLN A 52 2.64 8.70 -7.28
CA GLN A 52 3.97 9.08 -7.67
C GLN A 52 4.35 10.44 -7.10
N LEU A 53 5.56 10.55 -6.59
CA LEU A 53 6.26 11.80 -6.31
C LEU A 53 7.66 11.70 -6.92
N GLY A 54 7.89 12.45 -8.00
CA GLY A 54 9.14 12.32 -8.74
C GLY A 54 9.29 10.93 -9.35
N ARG A 55 10.36 10.26 -8.98
CA ARG A 55 10.67 8.91 -9.49
C ARG A 55 10.22 7.79 -8.55
N GLU A 56 9.76 8.13 -7.37
CA GLU A 56 9.43 7.18 -6.34
C GLU A 56 7.92 6.99 -6.22
N GLU A 57 7.51 5.76 -5.89
CA GLU A 57 6.13 5.43 -5.65
C GLU A 57 5.87 5.32 -4.14
N TYR A 58 4.83 5.96 -3.71
CA TYR A 58 4.40 6.00 -2.31
C TYR A 58 3.04 5.36 -2.15
N GLY A 59 2.75 4.93 -0.95
CA GLY A 59 1.45 4.36 -0.62
C GLY A 59 0.93 4.86 0.72
N ILE A 60 -0.39 4.99 0.80
CA ILE A 60 -1.10 5.32 2.04
C ILE A 60 -2.27 4.36 2.21
N GLU A 61 -2.68 4.14 3.45
CA GLU A 61 -3.82 3.28 3.73
C GLU A 61 -5.11 3.86 3.17
N ILE A 62 -5.85 3.05 2.41
CA ILE A 62 -7.10 3.47 1.77
C ILE A 62 -8.15 3.92 2.80
N SER A 63 -8.10 3.38 4.01
CA SER A 63 -9.02 3.75 5.08
C SER A 63 -8.96 5.24 5.46
N SER A 64 -7.84 5.90 5.19
CA SER A 64 -7.65 7.32 5.43
C SER A 64 -8.09 8.20 4.25
N VAL A 65 -8.31 7.61 3.07
CA VAL A 65 -8.65 8.34 1.86
C VAL A 65 -10.15 8.59 1.81
N GLN A 66 -10.54 9.86 1.69
CA GLN A 66 -11.92 10.26 1.49
C GLN A 66 -12.29 10.30 0.01
N GLU A 67 -11.48 10.95 -0.79
CA GLU A 67 -11.65 11.04 -2.24
C GLU A 67 -10.36 11.47 -2.91
N ILE A 68 -10.32 11.30 -4.22
CA ILE A 68 -9.22 11.73 -5.07
C ILE A 68 -9.80 12.65 -6.13
N ILE A 69 -9.28 13.87 -6.20
CA ILE A 69 -9.76 14.89 -7.13
C ILE A 69 -8.63 15.40 -8.01
N ARG A 70 -8.98 16.01 -9.11
CA ARG A 70 -7.99 16.72 -9.92
C ARG A 70 -7.40 17.89 -9.16
N ALA A 71 -6.14 18.18 -9.40
CA ALA A 71 -5.49 19.35 -8.85
C ALA A 71 -6.04 20.60 -9.54
N THR A 72 -7.11 21.14 -8.97
CA THR A 72 -7.76 22.37 -9.43
C THR A 72 -7.47 23.51 -8.48
N ASP A 73 -7.90 24.68 -8.84
CA ASP A 73 -7.80 25.97 -8.16
C ASP A 73 -7.49 25.94 -6.66
N ILE A 74 -6.20 25.91 -6.35
CA ILE A 74 -5.71 26.02 -4.98
C ILE A 74 -5.50 27.50 -4.70
N THR A 75 -6.18 28.02 -3.68
CA THR A 75 -6.05 29.41 -3.26
C THR A 75 -4.91 29.51 -2.25
N PRO A 76 -3.83 30.25 -2.56
CA PRO A 76 -2.74 30.45 -1.60
C PRO A 76 -3.23 31.18 -0.34
N VAL A 77 -2.67 30.79 0.80
CA VAL A 77 -2.96 31.44 2.09
C VAL A 77 -1.70 32.20 2.55
N PRO A 78 -1.74 33.50 2.68
CA PRO A 78 -0.60 34.27 3.18
C PRO A 78 -0.19 33.85 4.60
N GLY A 79 1.09 33.68 4.83
CA GLY A 79 1.63 33.26 6.12
C GLY A 79 1.52 31.79 6.46
N ALA A 80 1.00 30.97 5.57
CA ALA A 80 0.98 29.53 5.76
C ALA A 80 2.40 28.92 5.67
N PRO A 81 2.66 27.77 6.33
CA PRO A 81 3.91 27.06 6.17
C PRO A 81 4.22 26.76 4.70
N GLU A 82 5.49 26.68 4.37
CA GLU A 82 5.94 26.50 2.98
C GLU A 82 5.33 25.26 2.29
N HIS A 83 5.14 24.17 3.04
CA HIS A 83 4.54 22.95 2.50
C HIS A 83 3.02 23.01 2.32
N VAL A 84 2.37 24.03 2.84
CA VAL A 84 0.94 24.27 2.58
C VAL A 84 0.81 25.11 1.31
N ARG A 85 0.35 24.48 0.25
CA ARG A 85 0.16 25.13 -1.05
C ARG A 85 -0.94 26.19 -1.00
N GLY A 86 -1.93 25.95 -0.17
CA GLY A 86 -3.10 26.79 -0.03
C GLY A 86 -4.30 25.99 0.44
N VAL A 87 -5.47 26.43 0.08
CA VAL A 87 -6.74 25.78 0.42
C VAL A 87 -7.59 25.56 -0.81
N ILE A 88 -8.46 24.56 -0.74
CA ILE A 88 -9.51 24.31 -1.73
C ILE A 88 -10.87 24.35 -1.05
N ASN A 89 -11.89 24.68 -1.81
CA ASN A 89 -13.27 24.57 -1.37
C ASN A 89 -13.83 23.25 -1.94
N LEU A 90 -14.15 22.32 -1.06
CA LEU A 90 -14.72 21.03 -1.43
C LEU A 90 -16.08 20.88 -0.77
N ARG A 91 -17.14 21.02 -1.57
CA ARG A 91 -18.53 20.90 -1.09
C ARG A 91 -18.85 21.81 0.08
N GLY A 92 -18.39 23.07 -0.01
CA GLY A 92 -18.60 24.06 1.03
C GLY A 92 -17.65 24.01 2.22
N LYS A 93 -16.69 23.10 2.23
CA LYS A 93 -15.66 22.98 3.26
C LYS A 93 -14.31 23.44 2.74
N ILE A 94 -13.62 24.21 3.55
CA ILE A 94 -12.27 24.68 3.24
C ILE A 94 -11.27 23.62 3.73
N ILE A 95 -10.49 23.11 2.80
CA ILE A 95 -9.53 22.04 3.06
C ILE A 95 -8.12 22.52 2.72
N PRO A 96 -7.17 22.50 3.67
CA PRO A 96 -5.79 22.83 3.36
C PRO A 96 -5.16 21.76 2.49
N VAL A 97 -4.31 22.19 1.56
CA VAL A 97 -3.59 21.32 0.63
C VAL A 97 -2.10 21.36 0.93
N VAL A 98 -1.56 20.21 1.26
CA VAL A 98 -0.13 20.01 1.52
C VAL A 98 0.55 19.55 0.23
N ASP A 99 1.58 20.27 -0.19
CA ASP A 99 2.44 19.85 -1.28
C ASP A 99 3.46 18.86 -0.72
N LEU A 100 3.31 17.57 -1.06
CA LEU A 100 4.18 16.53 -0.53
C LEU A 100 5.62 16.66 -1.04
N ARG A 101 5.85 17.17 -2.24
CA ARG A 101 7.21 17.42 -2.70
C ARG A 101 7.93 18.40 -1.80
N THR A 102 7.28 19.49 -1.47
CA THR A 102 7.82 20.49 -0.54
C THR A 102 7.97 19.92 0.87
N ARG A 103 6.97 19.19 1.34
CA ARG A 103 6.99 18.57 2.67
C ARG A 103 8.17 17.61 2.84
N PHE A 104 8.49 16.85 1.80
CA PHE A 104 9.58 15.86 1.82
C PHE A 104 10.91 16.43 1.29
N SER A 105 10.97 17.72 1.04
CA SER A 105 12.17 18.38 0.49
C SER A 105 12.63 17.80 -0.85
N LEU A 106 11.67 17.36 -1.66
CA LEU A 106 11.92 16.88 -3.00
C LEU A 106 11.96 18.05 -3.99
N PRO A 107 12.70 17.92 -5.11
CA PRO A 107 12.70 18.95 -6.14
C PRO A 107 11.30 19.21 -6.67
N GLN A 108 10.99 20.49 -6.91
CA GLN A 108 9.73 20.87 -7.53
C GLN A 108 9.70 20.40 -8.99
N GLY A 109 8.53 19.97 -9.43
CA GLY A 109 8.29 19.58 -10.82
C GLY A 109 7.32 20.52 -11.49
N GLU A 110 7.20 20.39 -12.80
CA GLU A 110 6.19 21.12 -13.56
C GLU A 110 4.78 20.58 -13.23
N ALA A 111 3.80 21.47 -13.22
CA ALA A 111 2.41 21.08 -13.10
C ALA A 111 1.98 20.31 -14.35
N THR A 112 1.39 19.13 -14.16
CA THR A 112 0.86 18.30 -15.23
C THR A 112 -0.62 18.01 -15.02
N ASP A 113 -1.30 17.58 -16.05
CA ASP A 113 -2.71 17.15 -15.95
C ASP A 113 -2.89 15.88 -15.12
N ALA A 114 -1.80 15.15 -14.88
CA ALA A 114 -1.80 13.94 -14.06
C ALA A 114 -1.88 14.24 -12.55
N GLN A 115 -1.55 15.46 -12.13
CA GLN A 115 -1.60 15.83 -10.71
C GLN A 115 -2.97 15.59 -10.10
N ARG A 116 -2.96 15.12 -8.86
CA ARG A 116 -4.17 14.86 -8.09
C ARG A 116 -4.02 15.40 -6.69
N ILE A 117 -5.16 15.69 -6.07
CA ILE A 117 -5.25 15.96 -4.65
C ILE A 117 -5.93 14.74 -4.03
N VAL A 118 -5.20 14.05 -3.15
CA VAL A 118 -5.75 12.96 -2.38
C VAL A 118 -6.26 13.54 -1.07
N VAL A 119 -7.58 13.56 -0.90
CA VAL A 119 -8.20 14.08 0.32
C VAL A 119 -8.23 12.98 1.36
N VAL A 120 -7.60 13.24 2.49
CA VAL A 120 -7.51 12.30 3.60
C VAL A 120 -8.14 12.88 4.85
N GLU A 121 -8.58 12.00 5.74
CA GLU A 121 -9.09 12.38 7.05
C GLU A 121 -8.16 11.83 8.14
N LEU A 122 -7.65 12.71 8.97
CA LEU A 122 -6.80 12.41 10.10
C LEU A 122 -7.33 13.10 11.35
N LYS A 123 -7.67 12.32 12.38
CA LYS A 123 -8.15 12.88 13.66
C LYS A 123 -9.26 13.93 13.46
N GLU A 124 -10.27 13.57 12.69
CA GLU A 124 -11.42 14.43 12.36
C GLU A 124 -11.10 15.65 11.49
N LYS A 125 -9.86 15.80 11.05
CA LYS A 125 -9.45 16.87 10.14
C LYS A 125 -9.28 16.34 8.74
N ARG A 126 -9.72 17.09 7.76
CA ARG A 126 -9.53 16.78 6.34
C ARG A 126 -8.36 17.59 5.78
N LEU A 127 -7.50 16.92 5.08
CA LEU A 127 -6.33 17.50 4.43
C LEU A 127 -6.26 16.99 3.00
N GLY A 128 -5.82 17.82 2.09
CA GLY A 128 -5.49 17.39 0.74
C GLY A 128 -4.00 17.22 0.59
N MET A 129 -3.60 16.14 -0.08
CA MET A 129 -2.21 15.90 -0.46
C MET A 129 -2.05 16.10 -1.96
N LEU A 130 -1.22 17.03 -2.36
CA LEU A 130 -0.90 17.24 -3.76
C LEU A 130 0.18 16.23 -4.18
N VAL A 131 -0.14 15.39 -5.14
CA VAL A 131 0.75 14.35 -5.68
C VAL A 131 0.87 14.46 -7.19
N ASP A 132 1.94 13.89 -7.75
CA ASP A 132 2.19 13.98 -9.20
C ASP A 132 1.17 13.20 -10.01
N SER A 133 0.83 12.01 -9.55
CA SER A 133 -0.22 11.16 -10.15
C SER A 133 -0.63 10.07 -9.18
N VAL A 134 -1.83 9.57 -9.31
CA VAL A 134 -2.29 8.39 -8.58
C VAL A 134 -2.18 7.17 -9.47
N SER A 135 -1.56 6.12 -8.96
CA SER A 135 -1.28 4.91 -9.75
C SER A 135 -2.39 3.88 -9.65
N GLN A 136 -2.61 3.33 -8.47
CA GLN A 136 -3.57 2.23 -8.27
C GLN A 136 -3.84 1.95 -6.80
N VAL A 137 -4.77 1.03 -6.56
CA VAL A 137 -5.01 0.45 -5.24
C VAL A 137 -4.40 -0.94 -5.21
N ILE A 138 -3.60 -1.22 -4.21
CA ILE A 138 -2.94 -2.51 -4.03
C ILE A 138 -3.17 -3.07 -2.64
N LYS A 139 -2.99 -4.38 -2.52
CA LYS A 139 -3.01 -5.10 -1.24
C LYS A 139 -1.61 -5.64 -0.97
N ILE A 140 -1.06 -5.31 0.18
CA ILE A 140 0.26 -5.81 0.61
C ILE A 140 0.12 -6.46 1.97
N PRO A 141 0.53 -7.74 2.12
CA PRO A 141 0.63 -8.35 3.44
C PRO A 141 1.68 -7.63 4.30
N SER A 142 1.40 -7.45 5.57
CA SER A 142 2.34 -6.79 6.49
C SER A 142 3.70 -7.50 6.58
N GLY A 143 3.72 -8.80 6.33
CA GLY A 143 4.96 -9.59 6.34
C GLY A 143 5.96 -9.24 5.22
N VAL A 144 5.53 -8.58 4.16
CA VAL A 144 6.43 -8.09 3.09
C VAL A 144 6.81 -6.62 3.26
N VAL A 145 6.33 -5.97 4.31
CA VAL A 145 6.71 -4.60 4.63
C VAL A 145 7.97 -4.65 5.50
N GLU A 146 9.03 -4.05 5.02
CA GLU A 146 10.32 -3.99 5.69
C GLU A 146 10.62 -2.58 6.18
N GLU A 147 11.46 -2.46 7.19
CA GLU A 147 12.03 -1.17 7.55
C GLU A 147 12.99 -0.72 6.46
N MET A 148 12.95 0.55 6.14
CA MET A 148 13.80 1.10 5.11
C MET A 148 15.19 1.44 5.67
N PRO A 149 16.28 1.05 4.99
CA PRO A 149 17.62 1.45 5.40
C PRO A 149 17.77 2.98 5.27
N GLU A 150 18.28 3.62 6.31
CA GLU A 150 18.49 5.07 6.36
C GLU A 150 19.27 5.61 5.14
N GLU A 151 20.16 4.79 4.61
CA GLU A 151 21.08 5.15 3.53
C GLU A 151 20.41 5.22 2.15
N ALA A 152 19.21 4.70 2.00
CA ALA A 152 18.54 4.54 0.71
C ALA A 152 17.48 5.61 0.45
N ILE A 153 17.26 6.54 1.37
CA ILE A 153 16.11 7.42 1.32
C ILE A 153 16.52 8.89 1.23
N SER A 154 15.92 9.59 0.28
CA SER A 154 15.98 11.06 0.22
C SER A 154 14.93 11.74 1.11
N VAL A 155 13.98 10.98 1.64
CA VAL A 155 12.88 11.47 2.48
C VAL A 155 13.17 11.11 3.94
N ASP A 156 12.85 12.01 4.86
CA ASP A 156 13.03 11.78 6.30
C ASP A 156 12.30 10.50 6.73
N GLU A 157 13.04 9.59 7.34
CA GLU A 157 12.51 8.31 7.84
C GLU A 157 11.31 8.46 8.78
N ASN A 158 11.21 9.60 9.47
CA ASN A 158 10.08 9.88 10.36
C ASN A 158 8.73 9.92 9.61
N PHE A 159 8.74 10.19 8.31
CA PHE A 159 7.53 10.20 7.49
C PHE A 159 7.17 8.83 6.94
N ILE A 160 8.05 7.85 7.12
CA ILE A 160 7.92 6.53 6.50
C ILE A 160 7.55 5.49 7.54
N LYS A 161 6.51 4.72 7.25
CA LYS A 161 6.07 3.58 8.04
C LYS A 161 6.84 2.31 7.69
N GLY A 162 7.18 2.15 6.42
CA GLY A 162 7.91 1.01 5.92
C GLY A 162 8.00 1.02 4.40
N VAL A 163 8.57 -0.03 3.86
CA VAL A 163 8.73 -0.22 2.40
C VAL A 163 8.15 -1.57 2.02
N GLY A 164 7.24 -1.57 1.05
CA GLY A 164 6.70 -2.77 0.46
C GLY A 164 7.40 -3.08 -0.86
N LYS A 165 7.80 -4.32 -1.03
CA LYS A 165 8.27 -4.83 -2.31
C LYS A 165 7.14 -5.59 -2.98
N LEU A 166 6.74 -5.17 -4.16
CA LEU A 166 5.74 -5.84 -4.96
C LEU A 166 6.29 -6.06 -6.36
N ASP A 167 6.55 -7.32 -6.71
CA ASP A 167 7.25 -7.68 -7.95
C ASP A 167 8.61 -6.96 -8.04
N SER A 168 8.82 -6.15 -9.05
CA SER A 168 10.04 -5.32 -9.19
C SER A 168 9.85 -3.89 -8.68
N ARG A 169 8.70 -3.59 -8.05
CA ARG A 169 8.33 -2.25 -7.60
C ARG A 169 8.62 -2.09 -6.11
N LEU A 170 9.11 -0.93 -5.75
CA LEU A 170 9.32 -0.53 -4.37
C LEU A 170 8.31 0.56 -4.03
N ILE A 171 7.52 0.33 -2.99
CA ILE A 171 6.48 1.27 -2.55
C ILE A 171 6.82 1.75 -1.14
N ILE A 172 6.97 3.04 -1.00
CA ILE A 172 7.27 3.68 0.27
C ILE A 172 5.95 3.98 0.98
N ILE A 173 5.70 3.30 2.09
CA ILE A 173 4.47 3.45 2.86
C ILE A 173 4.63 4.61 3.85
N LEU A 174 3.78 5.61 3.71
CA LEU A 174 3.84 6.80 4.54
C LEU A 174 3.07 6.65 5.85
N ASP A 175 3.60 7.25 6.89
CA ASP A 175 2.89 7.55 8.11
C ASP A 175 2.21 8.91 7.94
N LEU A 176 0.90 8.91 7.72
CA LEU A 176 0.14 10.14 7.46
C LEU A 176 0.14 11.11 8.64
N ASN A 177 0.08 10.60 9.85
CA ASN A 177 0.09 11.45 11.03
C ASN A 177 1.38 12.26 11.09
N ARG A 178 2.51 11.62 10.87
CA ARG A 178 3.82 12.30 10.90
C ARG A 178 4.05 13.15 9.64
N SER A 179 3.57 12.69 8.49
CA SER A 179 3.76 13.39 7.23
C SER A 179 2.94 14.69 7.14
N LEU A 180 1.74 14.69 7.71
CA LEU A 180 0.77 15.76 7.52
C LEU A 180 0.48 16.59 8.76
N LEU A 181 0.98 16.21 9.94
CA LEU A 181 0.80 17.06 11.13
C LEU A 181 1.50 18.39 10.94
N LEU A 182 0.70 19.43 10.95
CA LEU A 182 1.10 20.82 10.72
C LEU A 182 1.47 21.51 12.05
N THR A 183 2.17 20.85 12.89
CA THR A 183 2.67 21.45 14.14
C THR A 183 4.11 21.85 14.02
#